data_5224d84435d95715b5c36c6d96ba3f56
#
_entry.id   5224d84435d95715b5c36c6d96ba3f56
#
_cell.length_a   1.000
_cell.length_b   1.000
_cell.length_c   1.000
_cell.angle_alpha   90.00
_cell.angle_beta   90.00
_cell.angle_gamma   90.00
#
_symmetry.space_group_name_H-M   'P 1'
#
loop_
_entity.id
_entity.type
_entity.pdbx_description
1 polymer ?
#
loop_
_entity_poly.entity_id
_entity_poly.type
_entity_poly.pdbx_seq_one_letter_code
_entity_poly.pdbx_strand_id
1 'polypeptide(L)'
;MYFYIADTHFGHENILKMCDRPFANIEEMNEAMIAAWNQRVKGNDTVFILGDLFFRCADPEAILERLKGKKRLIIGNHDSSWMDKVDLGRYFVSVDPFLEITDGVRAITLCHYPLLTWKHKLRTFMIHGHIHNDTTSDFFPLIAIRERLLNAGADINGYRPVTFEEMQENNRLFKQQWLDSKA
;
A
#
# COMPACT_ATOMS: atom_id res chain seq x y z
N MET A 1 9.53 14.10 -2.44
CA MET A 1 9.09 13.06 -3.40
C MET A 1 7.85 12.38 -2.83
N TYR A 2 6.98 11.79 -3.68
CA TYR A 2 5.84 10.98 -3.24
C TYR A 2 6.14 9.50 -3.38
N PHE A 3 5.81 8.75 -2.34
CA PHE A 3 5.88 7.30 -2.28
C PHE A 3 4.50 6.73 -1.91
N TYR A 4 4.26 5.48 -2.29
CA TYR A 4 3.01 4.77 -2.05
C TYR A 4 3.30 3.38 -1.51
N ILE A 5 2.49 2.91 -0.58
CA ILE A 5 2.52 1.56 -0.03
C ILE A 5 1.15 1.23 0.55
N ALA A 6 0.76 -0.03 0.54
CA ALA A 6 -0.43 -0.56 1.19
C ALA A 6 -0.15 -1.92 1.82
N ASP A 7 -1.03 -2.36 2.69
CA ASP A 7 -1.10 -3.75 3.17
C ASP A 7 0.24 -4.24 3.76
N THR A 8 0.91 -3.37 4.52
CA THR A 8 2.16 -3.75 5.19
C THR A 8 1.92 -4.81 6.25
N HIS A 9 0.78 -4.70 6.97
CA HIS A 9 0.38 -5.63 8.02
C HIS A 9 1.48 -5.88 9.07
N PHE A 10 2.16 -4.83 9.51
CA PHE A 10 3.13 -4.95 10.60
C PHE A 10 2.49 -5.64 11.81
N GLY A 11 3.18 -6.63 12.37
CA GLY A 11 2.70 -7.42 13.50
C GLY A 11 1.79 -8.60 13.14
N HIS A 12 1.44 -8.82 11.88
CA HIS A 12 0.51 -9.85 11.43
C HIS A 12 1.24 -11.16 11.04
N GLU A 13 1.45 -12.06 11.99
CA GLU A 13 2.17 -13.31 11.74
C GLU A 13 1.57 -14.15 10.61
N ASN A 14 0.24 -14.25 10.56
CA ASN A 14 -0.43 -15.08 9.56
C ASN A 14 -0.29 -14.57 8.12
N ILE A 15 0.06 -13.29 7.93
CA ILE A 15 0.23 -12.71 6.58
C ILE A 15 1.35 -13.38 5.81
N LEU A 16 2.36 -13.90 6.51
CA LEU A 16 3.48 -14.63 5.90
C LEU A 16 2.99 -15.81 5.07
N LYS A 17 2.04 -16.58 5.61
CA LYS A 17 1.44 -17.73 4.92
C LYS A 17 0.33 -17.34 3.96
N MET A 18 -0.48 -16.33 4.31
CA MET A 18 -1.62 -15.90 3.50
C MET A 18 -1.21 -15.33 2.15
N CYS A 19 -0.08 -14.61 2.12
CA CYS A 19 0.42 -13.94 0.91
C CYS A 19 1.77 -14.52 0.42
N ASP A 20 2.20 -15.66 0.98
CA ASP A 20 3.46 -16.32 0.65
C ASP A 20 4.67 -15.36 0.74
N ARG A 21 4.73 -14.58 1.84
CA ARG A 21 5.80 -13.59 2.05
C ARG A 21 7.14 -14.28 2.37
N PRO A 22 8.26 -13.86 1.76
CA PRO A 22 9.56 -14.54 1.86
C PRO A 22 10.34 -14.18 3.13
N PHE A 23 9.69 -14.26 4.29
CA PHE A 23 10.31 -13.99 5.61
C PHE A 23 10.08 -15.18 6.53
N ALA A 24 11.09 -15.50 7.37
CA ALA A 24 11.03 -16.64 8.26
C ALA A 24 10.04 -16.44 9.43
N ASN A 25 9.87 -15.19 9.87
CA ASN A 25 8.96 -14.83 10.97
C ASN A 25 8.55 -13.35 10.84
N ILE A 26 7.63 -12.92 11.72
CA ILE A 26 7.09 -11.57 11.70
C ILE A 26 8.11 -10.50 12.09
N GLU A 27 9.02 -10.81 12.97
CA GLU A 27 10.09 -9.90 13.40
C GLU A 27 11.02 -9.58 12.23
N GLU A 28 11.46 -10.62 11.50
CA GLU A 28 12.27 -10.45 10.30
C GLU A 28 11.53 -9.61 9.23
N MET A 29 10.26 -9.90 8.99
CA MET A 29 9.44 -9.11 8.06
C MET A 29 9.38 -7.64 8.47
N ASN A 30 9.06 -7.37 9.74
CA ASN A 30 8.95 -6.01 10.25
C ASN A 30 10.27 -5.26 10.09
N GLU A 31 11.39 -5.86 10.51
CA GLU A 31 12.71 -5.23 10.42
C GLU A 31 13.14 -5.00 8.97
N ALA A 32 12.92 -5.96 8.08
CA ALA A 32 13.25 -5.85 6.66
C ALA A 32 12.44 -4.72 6.00
N MET A 33 11.14 -4.63 6.28
CA MET A 33 10.28 -3.58 5.72
C MET A 33 10.64 -2.20 6.26
N ILE A 34 10.94 -2.06 7.56
CA ILE A 34 11.38 -0.79 8.16
C ILE A 34 12.71 -0.35 7.53
N ALA A 35 13.66 -1.28 7.39
CA ALA A 35 14.95 -0.99 6.77
C ALA A 35 14.79 -0.55 5.30
N ALA A 36 14.01 -1.28 4.51
CA ALA A 36 13.73 -0.97 3.11
C ALA A 36 13.00 0.37 2.95
N TRP A 37 12.04 0.67 3.83
CA TRP A 37 11.37 1.97 3.91
C TRP A 37 12.40 3.09 4.13
N ASN A 38 13.20 3.00 5.18
CA ASN A 38 14.12 4.04 5.61
C ASN A 38 15.34 4.24 4.68
N GLN A 39 15.68 3.22 3.89
CA GLN A 39 16.68 3.35 2.83
C GLN A 39 16.21 4.28 1.71
N ARG A 40 14.92 4.34 1.44
CA ARG A 40 14.32 5.07 0.31
C ARG A 40 13.74 6.41 0.71
N VAL A 41 13.00 6.44 1.82
CA VAL A 41 12.24 7.61 2.27
C VAL A 41 13.11 8.51 3.13
N LYS A 42 13.13 9.81 2.79
CA LYS A 42 13.81 10.86 3.56
C LYS A 42 12.79 11.69 4.35
N GLY A 43 13.26 12.46 5.34
CA GLY A 43 12.38 13.22 6.23
C GLY A 43 11.40 14.18 5.55
N ASN A 44 11.75 14.72 4.39
CA ASN A 44 10.89 15.64 3.63
C ASN A 44 9.98 14.96 2.58
N ASP A 45 10.15 13.67 2.37
CA ASP A 45 9.30 12.92 1.46
C ASP A 45 7.92 12.69 2.06
N THR A 46 6.92 12.51 1.22
CA THR A 46 5.56 12.14 1.63
C THR A 46 5.29 10.69 1.24
N VAL A 47 4.81 9.90 2.19
CA VAL A 47 4.38 8.52 1.96
C VAL A 47 2.87 8.45 2.13
N PHE A 48 2.18 8.04 1.07
CA PHE A 48 0.77 7.67 1.09
C PHE A 48 0.67 6.19 1.44
N ILE A 49 0.07 5.91 2.58
CA ILE A 49 -0.18 4.56 3.09
C ILE A 49 -1.64 4.25 2.78
N LEU A 50 -1.89 3.32 1.90
CA LEU A 50 -3.24 3.01 1.43
C LEU A 50 -3.88 1.87 2.24
N GLY A 51 -3.84 2.02 3.56
CA GLY A 51 -4.51 1.16 4.51
C GLY A 51 -3.77 -0.11 4.90
N ASP A 52 -4.30 -0.72 5.92
CA ASP A 52 -3.85 -1.97 6.52
C ASP A 52 -2.35 -1.91 6.90
N LEU A 53 -2.01 -0.81 7.62
CA LEU A 53 -0.63 -0.58 8.09
C LEU A 53 -0.24 -1.59 9.16
N PHE A 54 -1.14 -1.86 10.12
CA PHE A 54 -0.92 -2.79 11.22
C PHE A 54 -2.07 -3.79 11.36
N PHE A 55 -1.74 -4.98 11.87
CA PHE A 55 -2.75 -5.94 12.31
C PHE A 55 -2.25 -6.71 13.53
N ARG A 56 -2.98 -6.60 14.67
CA ARG A 56 -2.60 -7.21 15.96
C ARG A 56 -1.19 -6.87 16.43
N CYS A 57 -0.65 -5.73 15.97
CA CYS A 57 0.63 -5.22 16.40
C CYS A 57 0.59 -4.84 17.89
N ALA A 58 1.56 -5.31 18.66
CA ALA A 58 1.62 -5.05 20.09
C ALA A 58 1.93 -3.58 20.41
N ASP A 59 2.83 -2.98 19.62
CA ASP A 59 3.27 -1.59 19.78
C ASP A 59 3.39 -0.89 18.41
N PRO A 60 2.28 -0.37 17.87
CA PRO A 60 2.30 0.40 16.62
C PRO A 60 3.16 1.67 16.68
N GLU A 61 3.20 2.35 17.84
CA GLU A 61 3.96 3.59 18.00
C GLU A 61 5.46 3.35 17.87
N ALA A 62 5.99 2.27 18.43
CA ALA A 62 7.40 1.91 18.30
C ALA A 62 7.83 1.72 16.83
N ILE A 63 6.94 1.22 15.98
CA ILE A 63 7.21 1.13 14.54
C ILE A 63 7.06 2.50 13.88
N LEU A 64 5.99 3.25 14.16
CA LEU A 64 5.74 4.57 13.58
C LEU A 64 6.87 5.56 13.83
N GLU A 65 7.49 5.55 15.01
CA GLU A 65 8.65 6.36 15.37
C GLU A 65 9.88 6.09 14.49
N ARG A 66 10.01 4.87 14.02
CA ARG A 66 11.12 4.43 13.17
C ARG A 66 10.92 4.73 11.69
N LEU A 67 9.69 4.93 11.23
CA LEU A 67 9.37 5.16 9.81
C LEU A 67 9.59 6.63 9.44
N LYS A 68 10.54 6.90 8.55
CA LYS A 68 10.86 8.24 8.05
C LYS A 68 9.77 8.80 7.14
N GLY A 69 9.79 10.12 6.95
CA GLY A 69 8.93 10.85 6.03
C GLY A 69 7.61 11.32 6.64
N LYS A 70 6.92 12.17 5.88
CA LYS A 70 5.58 12.68 6.21
C LYS A 70 4.56 11.64 5.78
N LYS A 71 3.86 11.05 6.72
CA LYS A 71 2.89 9.97 6.47
C LYS A 71 1.48 10.52 6.29
N ARG A 72 0.77 10.05 5.26
CA ARG A 72 -0.68 10.25 5.07
C ARG A 72 -1.33 8.89 4.99
N LEU A 73 -2.30 8.64 5.85
CA LEU A 73 -3.02 7.36 5.91
C LEU A 73 -4.35 7.46 5.17
N ILE A 74 -4.57 6.56 4.24
CA ILE A 74 -5.88 6.21 3.72
C ILE A 74 -6.34 4.98 4.50
N ILE A 75 -7.47 5.07 5.19
CA ILE A 75 -7.90 4.06 6.15
C ILE A 75 -8.27 2.76 5.43
N GLY A 76 -7.68 1.65 5.86
CA GLY A 76 -8.04 0.29 5.47
C GLY A 76 -8.99 -0.39 6.45
N ASN A 77 -9.43 -1.61 6.11
CA ASN A 77 -10.40 -2.33 6.93
C ASN A 77 -9.85 -2.85 8.27
N HIS A 78 -8.54 -3.00 8.40
CA HIS A 78 -7.91 -3.44 9.65
C HIS A 78 -7.41 -2.28 10.52
N ASP A 79 -7.35 -1.05 9.99
CA ASP A 79 -6.72 0.07 10.69
C ASP A 79 -7.50 0.53 11.93
N SER A 80 -8.83 0.40 11.96
CA SER A 80 -9.65 0.74 13.14
C SER A 80 -9.20 0.02 14.42
N SER A 81 -8.58 -1.14 14.30
CA SER A 81 -8.15 -1.96 15.45
C SER A 81 -6.98 -1.38 16.26
N TRP A 82 -6.21 -0.45 15.68
CA TRP A 82 -5.03 0.15 16.29
C TRP A 82 -5.11 1.68 16.38
N MET A 83 -5.89 2.34 15.52
CA MET A 83 -5.97 3.80 15.43
C MET A 83 -6.36 4.46 16.74
N ASP A 84 -7.26 3.85 17.53
CA ASP A 84 -7.69 4.37 18.84
C ASP A 84 -6.59 4.29 19.92
N LYS A 85 -5.49 3.60 19.65
CA LYS A 85 -4.39 3.37 20.60
C LYS A 85 -3.17 4.25 20.31
N VAL A 86 -3.23 5.08 19.28
CA VAL A 86 -2.12 5.86 18.76
C VAL A 86 -2.52 7.34 18.68
N ASP A 87 -1.65 8.24 19.08
CA ASP A 87 -1.82 9.67 18.77
C ASP A 87 -1.58 9.90 17.26
N LEU A 88 -2.64 9.79 16.48
CA LEU A 88 -2.57 9.92 15.03
C LEU A 88 -2.02 11.29 14.59
N GLY A 89 -2.31 12.36 15.33
CA GLY A 89 -1.82 13.71 15.03
C GLY A 89 -0.30 13.85 15.15
N ARG A 90 0.33 13.01 15.97
CA ARG A 90 1.79 12.97 16.12
C ARG A 90 2.49 12.35 14.92
N TYR A 91 1.88 11.36 14.29
CA TYR A 91 2.53 10.53 13.26
C TYR A 91 2.07 10.79 11.84
N PHE A 92 0.85 11.29 11.66
CA PHE A 92 0.25 11.46 10.33
C PHE A 92 -0.10 12.92 10.04
N VAL A 93 0.23 13.38 8.83
CA VAL A 93 -0.18 14.69 8.31
C VAL A 93 -1.68 14.72 8.04
N SER A 94 -2.24 13.59 7.61
CA SER A 94 -3.68 13.41 7.45
C SER A 94 -4.05 11.93 7.56
N VAL A 95 -5.33 11.68 7.93
CA VAL A 95 -5.95 10.36 8.01
C VAL A 95 -7.31 10.49 7.35
N ASP A 96 -7.48 9.85 6.22
CA ASP A 96 -8.63 10.02 5.34
C ASP A 96 -9.18 8.65 4.88
N PRO A 97 -10.49 8.46 4.74
CA PRO A 97 -11.04 7.24 4.15
C PRO A 97 -10.87 7.21 2.62
N PHE A 98 -10.68 8.37 2.02
CA PHE A 98 -10.57 8.59 0.58
C PHE A 98 -9.88 9.92 0.34
N LEU A 99 -9.02 10.01 -0.67
CA LEU A 99 -8.32 11.24 -0.99
C LEU A 99 -8.13 11.41 -2.50
N GLU A 100 -8.35 12.61 -3.02
CA GLU A 100 -7.94 13.01 -4.36
C GLU A 100 -6.73 13.95 -4.26
N ILE A 101 -5.67 13.62 -4.99
CA ILE A 101 -4.43 14.41 -5.00
C ILE A 101 -3.98 14.73 -6.41
N THR A 102 -3.00 15.63 -6.52
CA THR A 102 -2.17 15.80 -7.70
C THR A 102 -0.69 15.71 -7.33
N ASP A 103 0.10 15.06 -8.15
CA ASP A 103 1.57 15.04 -8.03
C ASP A 103 2.27 16.14 -8.86
N GLY A 104 1.45 17.06 -9.42
CA GLY A 104 1.89 18.12 -10.34
C GLY A 104 1.79 17.73 -11.82
N VAL A 105 1.67 16.44 -12.11
CA VAL A 105 1.54 15.89 -13.48
C VAL A 105 0.24 15.11 -13.62
N ARG A 106 -0.14 14.33 -12.59
CA ARG A 106 -1.27 13.40 -12.61
C ARG A 106 -2.28 13.76 -11.54
N ALA A 107 -3.55 13.61 -11.86
CA ALA A 107 -4.61 13.56 -10.84
C ALA A 107 -4.82 12.10 -10.44
N ILE A 108 -4.84 11.84 -9.13
CA ILE A 108 -4.80 10.51 -8.54
C ILE A 108 -5.87 10.40 -7.47
N THR A 109 -6.68 9.37 -7.55
CA THR A 109 -7.63 8.97 -6.50
C THR A 109 -6.98 7.90 -5.63
N LEU A 110 -7.04 8.06 -4.31
CA LEU A 110 -6.52 7.13 -3.32
C LEU A 110 -7.66 6.55 -2.49
N CYS A 111 -7.79 5.25 -2.44
CA CYS A 111 -8.74 4.52 -1.60
C CYS A 111 -8.14 3.16 -1.29
N HIS A 112 -8.39 2.62 -0.10
CA HIS A 112 -7.89 1.29 0.23
C HIS A 112 -8.46 0.21 -0.69
N TYR A 113 -9.76 0.29 -0.97
CA TYR A 113 -10.41 -0.67 -1.87
C TYR A 113 -10.24 -0.32 -3.35
N PRO A 114 -10.11 -1.29 -4.26
CA PRO A 114 -10.12 -1.05 -5.70
C PRO A 114 -11.51 -0.58 -6.15
N LEU A 115 -11.58 0.59 -6.75
CA LEU A 115 -12.82 1.13 -7.31
C LEU A 115 -12.91 0.82 -8.81
N LEU A 116 -14.04 0.34 -9.27
CA LEU A 116 -14.28 0.10 -10.71
C LEU A 116 -14.55 1.40 -11.48
N THR A 117 -14.91 2.47 -10.77
CA THR A 117 -15.10 3.81 -11.33
C THR A 117 -14.66 4.88 -10.34
N TRP A 118 -14.04 5.96 -10.84
CA TRP A 118 -13.61 7.12 -10.09
C TRP A 118 -13.67 8.35 -10.98
N LYS A 119 -13.44 9.52 -10.42
CA LYS A 119 -13.52 10.80 -11.16
C LYS A 119 -12.53 10.84 -12.32
N HIS A 120 -13.06 11.09 -13.51
CA HIS A 120 -12.29 11.19 -14.75
C HIS A 120 -11.40 9.95 -15.06
N LYS A 121 -11.86 8.74 -14.76
CA LYS A 121 -11.10 7.46 -14.85
C LYS A 121 -10.35 7.23 -16.17
N LEU A 122 -10.75 7.87 -17.26
CA LEU A 122 -10.06 7.78 -18.56
C LEU A 122 -8.80 8.64 -18.65
N ARG A 123 -8.60 9.58 -17.70
CA ARG A 123 -7.48 10.54 -17.71
C ARG A 123 -6.70 10.56 -16.39
N THR A 124 -7.26 10.03 -15.30
CA THR A 124 -6.70 10.03 -13.96
C THR A 124 -6.37 8.60 -13.52
N PHE A 125 -5.60 8.46 -12.46
CA PHE A 125 -5.24 7.17 -11.90
C PHE A 125 -6.02 6.90 -10.62
N MET A 126 -6.22 5.63 -10.32
CA MET A 126 -6.69 5.12 -9.04
C MET A 126 -5.59 4.25 -8.43
N ILE A 127 -5.21 4.54 -7.19
CA ILE A 127 -4.27 3.72 -6.42
C ILE A 127 -5.02 3.11 -5.23
N HIS A 128 -4.84 1.82 -5.03
CA HIS A 128 -5.50 1.05 -3.98
C HIS A 128 -4.55 0.04 -3.30
N GLY A 129 -5.02 -0.60 -2.26
CA GLY A 129 -4.46 -1.76 -1.59
C GLY A 129 -5.46 -2.92 -1.58
N HIS A 130 -5.59 -3.58 -0.42
CA HIS A 130 -6.59 -4.57 -0.04
C HIS A 130 -6.47 -5.95 -0.68
N ILE A 131 -6.14 -6.03 -1.95
CA ILE A 131 -6.16 -7.30 -2.69
C ILE A 131 -4.83 -8.07 -2.61
N HIS A 132 -3.81 -7.49 -1.97
CA HIS A 132 -2.48 -8.11 -1.88
C HIS A 132 -1.95 -8.58 -3.25
N ASN A 133 -1.49 -9.82 -3.32
CA ASN A 133 -1.09 -10.51 -4.54
C ASN A 133 -2.14 -11.53 -5.03
N ASP A 134 -3.40 -11.45 -4.54
CA ASP A 134 -4.46 -12.37 -4.95
C ASP A 134 -4.90 -12.11 -6.39
N THR A 135 -4.73 -13.13 -7.22
CA THR A 135 -5.16 -13.16 -8.62
C THR A 135 -6.26 -14.20 -8.87
N THR A 136 -6.76 -14.84 -7.81
CA THR A 136 -7.72 -15.94 -7.91
C THR A 136 -9.17 -15.49 -7.76
N SER A 137 -9.38 -14.29 -7.21
CA SER A 137 -10.72 -13.70 -7.01
C SER A 137 -11.44 -13.48 -8.34
N ASP A 138 -12.74 -13.62 -8.34
CA ASP A 138 -13.63 -13.42 -9.50
C ASP A 138 -13.62 -11.98 -10.05
N PHE A 139 -13.24 -11.01 -9.22
CA PHE A 139 -13.10 -9.61 -9.63
C PHE A 139 -11.73 -9.28 -10.25
N PHE A 140 -10.69 -10.11 -10.07
CA PHE A 140 -9.34 -9.78 -10.54
C PHE A 140 -9.26 -9.55 -12.06
N PRO A 141 -9.98 -10.27 -12.93
CA PRO A 141 -10.02 -9.98 -14.37
C PRO A 141 -10.41 -8.55 -14.69
N LEU A 142 -11.31 -7.95 -13.87
CA LEU A 142 -11.74 -6.56 -14.04
C LEU A 142 -10.64 -5.55 -13.66
N ILE A 143 -9.73 -5.93 -12.77
CA ILE A 143 -8.57 -5.14 -12.36
C ILE A 143 -7.45 -5.27 -13.39
N ALA A 144 -7.18 -6.48 -13.83
CA ALA A 144 -6.06 -6.80 -14.73
C ALA A 144 -6.09 -6.01 -16.04
N ILE A 145 -7.28 -5.82 -16.62
CA ILE A 145 -7.45 -5.06 -17.87
C ILE A 145 -7.41 -3.54 -17.73
N ARG A 146 -7.26 -3.00 -16.51
CA ARG A 146 -7.28 -1.55 -16.25
C ARG A 146 -5.88 -1.03 -15.97
N GLU A 147 -5.28 -0.36 -16.96
CA GLU A 147 -3.92 0.21 -16.83
C GLU A 147 -3.82 1.32 -15.76
N ARG A 148 -4.92 2.08 -15.54
CA ARG A 148 -4.96 3.23 -14.63
C ARG A 148 -5.43 2.88 -13.22
N LEU A 149 -5.65 1.61 -12.93
CA LEU A 149 -5.97 1.08 -11.62
C LEU A 149 -4.73 0.36 -11.07
N LEU A 150 -4.08 0.95 -10.07
CA LEU A 150 -2.77 0.52 -9.58
C LEU A 150 -2.87 0.02 -8.13
N ASN A 151 -2.30 -1.14 -7.86
CA ASN A 151 -2.19 -1.73 -6.54
C ASN A 151 -0.87 -1.32 -5.89
N ALA A 152 -0.95 -0.63 -4.73
CA ALA A 152 0.19 -0.23 -3.91
C ALA A 152 0.58 -1.29 -2.87
N GLY A 153 -0.08 -2.46 -2.86
CA GLY A 153 0.17 -3.53 -1.90
C GLY A 153 1.64 -3.94 -1.84
N ALA A 154 2.15 -4.12 -0.63
CA ALA A 154 3.56 -4.44 -0.38
C ALA A 154 4.01 -5.71 -1.12
N ASP A 155 3.09 -6.68 -1.26
CA ASP A 155 3.36 -7.99 -1.84
C ASP A 155 3.81 -7.94 -3.30
N ILE A 156 3.31 -6.98 -4.08
CA ILE A 156 3.70 -6.80 -5.49
C ILE A 156 4.71 -5.68 -5.71
N ASN A 157 5.05 -4.93 -4.66
CA ASN A 157 5.95 -3.78 -4.71
C ASN A 157 7.26 -4.00 -3.93
N GLY A 158 7.60 -5.25 -3.64
CA GLY A 158 8.89 -5.63 -3.02
C GLY A 158 9.02 -5.17 -1.57
N TYR A 159 7.91 -5.14 -0.83
CA TYR A 159 7.83 -4.87 0.62
C TYR A 159 8.41 -3.51 1.04
N ARG A 160 8.28 -2.50 0.18
CA ARG A 160 8.84 -1.16 0.39
C ARG A 160 7.97 -0.07 -0.24
N PRO A 161 8.03 1.17 0.25
CA PRO A 161 7.43 2.31 -0.44
C PRO A 161 8.03 2.48 -1.85
N VAL A 162 7.16 2.67 -2.84
CA VAL A 162 7.55 2.83 -4.25
C VAL A 162 7.10 4.18 -4.80
N THR A 163 7.80 4.70 -5.80
CA THR A 163 7.34 5.86 -6.57
C THR A 163 6.18 5.47 -7.48
N PHE A 164 5.53 6.48 -8.06
CA PHE A 164 4.45 6.22 -9.02
C PHE A 164 4.93 5.38 -10.21
N GLU A 165 6.08 5.71 -10.76
CA GLU A 165 6.65 5.04 -11.93
C GLU A 165 7.02 3.57 -11.62
N GLU A 166 7.65 3.32 -10.48
CA GLU A 166 7.96 1.96 -10.02
C GLU A 166 6.69 1.14 -9.82
N MET A 167 5.68 1.73 -9.14
CA MET A 167 4.40 1.06 -8.93
C MET A 167 3.69 0.74 -10.24
N GLN A 168 3.70 1.68 -11.20
CA GLN A 168 3.09 1.47 -12.51
C GLN A 168 3.74 0.29 -13.25
N GLU A 169 5.07 0.20 -13.24
CA GLU A 169 5.80 -0.90 -13.86
C GLU A 169 5.57 -2.24 -13.13
N ASN A 170 5.60 -2.25 -11.79
CA ASN A 170 5.31 -3.45 -11.00
C ASN A 170 3.90 -3.99 -11.29
N ASN A 171 2.91 -3.10 -11.36
CA ASN A 171 1.53 -3.46 -11.71
C ASN A 171 1.41 -4.00 -13.14
N ARG A 172 2.13 -3.40 -14.10
CA ARG A 172 2.15 -3.87 -15.48
C ARG A 172 2.68 -5.30 -15.55
N LEU A 173 3.79 -5.58 -14.88
CA LEU A 173 4.39 -6.92 -14.83
C LEU A 173 3.47 -7.92 -14.14
N PHE A 174 2.91 -7.57 -12.98
CA PHE A 174 2.00 -8.42 -12.22
C PHE A 174 0.75 -8.82 -13.03
N LYS A 175 0.12 -7.84 -13.68
CA LYS A 175 -1.06 -8.08 -14.52
C LYS A 175 -0.73 -8.89 -15.77
N GLN A 176 0.44 -8.63 -16.39
CA GLN A 176 0.88 -9.38 -17.57
C GLN A 176 1.12 -10.85 -17.26
N GLN A 177 1.78 -11.17 -16.13
CA GLN A 177 1.97 -12.56 -15.69
C GLN A 177 0.64 -13.31 -15.55
N TRP A 178 -0.39 -12.65 -15.02
CA TRP A 178 -1.71 -13.24 -14.93
C TRP A 178 -2.35 -13.45 -16.31
N LEU A 179 -2.28 -12.46 -17.21
CA LEU A 179 -2.81 -12.57 -18.58
C LEU A 179 -2.14 -13.73 -19.33
N ASP A 180 -0.82 -13.85 -19.25
CA ASP A 180 -0.05 -14.91 -19.89
C ASP A 180 -0.42 -16.30 -19.34
N SER A 181 -0.80 -16.40 -18.07
CA SER A 181 -1.27 -17.65 -17.45
C SER A 181 -2.64 -18.11 -17.93
N LYS A 182 -3.40 -17.26 -18.64
CA LYS A 182 -4.74 -17.52 -19.18
C LYS A 182 -4.77 -17.74 -20.70
N ALA A 183 -3.64 -17.47 -21.36
CA ALA A 183 -3.48 -17.66 -22.81
C ALA A 183 -3.08 -19.12 -23.14
#